data_f7ce3e5a06607469db4871c2d0c00966
#
_entry.id   f7ce3e5a06607469db4871c2d0c00966
#
_cell.length_a   1.000
_cell.length_b   1.000
_cell.length_c   1.000
_cell.angle_alpha   90.00
_cell.angle_beta   90.00
_cell.angle_gamma   90.00
#
_symmetry.space_group_name_H-M   'P 1'
#
loop_
_entity.id
_entity.type
_entity.pdbx_description
1 polymer ?
#
loop_
_entity_poly.entity_id
_entity_poly.type
_entity_poly.pdbx_seq_one_letter_code
_entity_poly.pdbx_strand_id
1 'polypeptide(L)'
;MLTLFHPSVSALALFQSTQLNLFERFLTQAVSGIDSTSITSGMQKVAYIVLLIGFLWQIYQSAMHGGDVRGLGTNLVKYVATAIVVMNYHTVFTTINQGFVNAGNWINSASGTTNLLQNWGNDLQTQFNQVGFQKLWDLISAGVAGFLDAILIIVAYILYPVVIVIFGFFYILYGSILYIFGPIVIALMPLGATNRLAKSYVENVFIWNAWPVLYGGFGALLSAVQM
;
A
#
# COMPACT_ATOMS: atom_id res chain seq x y z
N MET A 1 23.36 -17.05 -34.44
CA MET A 1 23.82 -16.33 -33.25
C MET A 1 22.74 -15.29 -32.84
N LEU A 2 21.53 -15.76 -32.50
CA LEU A 2 20.34 -14.94 -32.20
C LEU A 2 19.42 -15.71 -31.22
N THR A 3 20.01 -16.21 -30.10
CA THR A 3 19.27 -16.95 -29.06
C THR A 3 19.35 -16.25 -27.68
N LEU A 4 19.48 -14.91 -27.66
CA LEU A 4 19.72 -14.15 -26.40
C LEU A 4 18.56 -13.29 -25.94
N PHE A 5 17.36 -13.37 -26.51
CA PHE A 5 16.16 -12.74 -25.98
C PHE A 5 15.00 -13.74 -25.86
N HIS A 6 15.19 -14.77 -25.02
CA HIS A 6 14.05 -15.33 -24.33
C HIS A 6 13.81 -14.47 -23.10
N PRO A 7 12.76 -13.67 -23.01
CA PRO A 7 12.37 -13.05 -21.75
C PRO A 7 12.13 -14.21 -20.79
N SER A 8 12.95 -14.28 -19.76
CA SER A 8 12.87 -15.34 -18.76
C SER A 8 11.43 -15.43 -18.25
N VAL A 9 10.88 -16.64 -18.19
CA VAL A 9 9.54 -16.97 -17.69
C VAL A 9 9.23 -16.29 -16.34
N SER A 10 10.27 -15.92 -15.58
CA SER A 10 10.20 -15.16 -14.33
C SER A 10 9.72 -13.71 -14.47
N ALA A 11 10.07 -13.00 -15.55
CA ALA A 11 9.57 -11.65 -15.79
C ALA A 11 8.08 -11.69 -16.17
N LEU A 12 7.67 -12.68 -16.92
CA LEU A 12 6.28 -12.94 -17.32
C LEU A 12 5.40 -13.38 -16.14
N ALA A 13 5.93 -14.17 -15.22
CA ALA A 13 5.23 -14.56 -13.99
C ALA A 13 4.93 -13.36 -13.08
N LEU A 14 5.75 -12.31 -13.12
CA LEU A 14 5.49 -11.05 -12.42
C LEU A 14 4.31 -10.28 -13.02
N PHE A 15 4.01 -10.46 -14.30
CA PHE A 15 2.85 -9.87 -14.96
C PHE A 15 1.55 -10.64 -14.70
N GLN A 16 1.62 -11.92 -14.38
CA GLN A 16 0.46 -12.80 -14.19
C GLN A 16 -0.09 -12.79 -12.77
N SER A 17 0.68 -12.36 -11.75
CA SER A 17 0.17 -12.29 -10.40
C SER A 17 -0.67 -11.03 -10.25
N THR A 18 -1.94 -11.22 -10.00
CA THR A 18 -2.95 -10.19 -9.71
C THR A 18 -2.34 -9.06 -8.87
N GLN A 19 -2.35 -7.86 -9.39
CA GLN A 19 -1.58 -6.72 -8.90
C GLN A 19 -1.82 -6.38 -7.42
N LEU A 20 -3.03 -6.60 -6.90
CA LEU A 20 -3.35 -6.38 -5.48
C LEU A 20 -2.63 -7.36 -4.56
N ASN A 21 -2.54 -8.65 -4.94
CA ASN A 21 -1.81 -9.66 -4.18
C ASN A 21 -0.30 -9.42 -4.20
N LEU A 22 0.20 -8.76 -5.25
CA LEU A 22 1.61 -8.38 -5.36
C LEU A 22 1.96 -7.31 -4.34
N PHE A 23 1.18 -6.26 -4.22
CA PHE A 23 1.38 -5.19 -3.25
C PHE A 23 1.26 -5.70 -1.81
N GLU A 24 0.27 -6.57 -1.52
CA GLU A 24 0.12 -7.22 -0.22
C GLU A 24 1.35 -8.08 0.13
N ARG A 25 1.81 -8.92 -0.80
CA ARG A 25 2.99 -9.76 -0.59
C ARG A 25 4.26 -8.94 -0.37
N PHE A 26 4.48 -7.90 -1.15
CA PHE A 26 5.64 -7.03 -0.99
C PHE A 26 5.58 -6.26 0.33
N LEU A 27 4.40 -5.75 0.71
CA LEU A 27 4.25 -5.10 2.00
C LEU A 27 4.50 -6.07 3.15
N THR A 28 3.93 -7.27 3.10
CA THR A 28 4.15 -8.31 4.12
C THR A 28 5.63 -8.66 4.24
N GLN A 29 6.33 -8.79 3.11
CA GLN A 29 7.78 -9.02 3.11
C GLN A 29 8.56 -7.84 3.69
N ALA A 30 8.19 -6.62 3.34
CA ALA A 30 8.83 -5.41 3.86
C ALA A 30 8.62 -5.29 5.38
N VAL A 31 7.39 -5.47 5.86
CA VAL A 31 7.05 -5.44 7.30
C VAL A 31 7.79 -6.55 8.04
N SER A 32 7.78 -7.77 7.53
CA SER A 32 8.53 -8.90 8.11
C SER A 32 10.04 -8.63 8.13
N GLY A 33 10.59 -8.04 7.07
CA GLY A 33 11.98 -7.60 7.00
C GLY A 33 12.31 -6.55 8.07
N ILE A 34 11.46 -5.54 8.25
CA ILE A 34 11.61 -4.50 9.28
C ILE A 34 11.57 -5.13 10.69
N ASP A 35 10.63 -6.04 10.93
CA ASP A 35 10.49 -6.71 12.23
C ASP A 35 11.71 -7.59 12.56
N SER A 36 12.29 -8.25 11.55
CA SER A 36 13.51 -9.05 11.71
C SER A 36 14.73 -8.23 12.15
N THR A 37 14.76 -6.93 11.84
CA THR A 37 15.81 -6.00 12.28
C THR A 37 15.59 -5.45 13.69
N SER A 38 14.50 -5.81 14.36
CA SER A 38 14.09 -5.29 15.67
C SER A 38 13.85 -3.77 15.71
N ILE A 39 13.73 -3.10 14.56
CA ILE A 39 13.44 -1.67 14.49
C ILE A 39 12.08 -1.38 15.11
N THR A 40 11.05 -2.16 14.75
CA THR A 40 9.69 -1.99 15.30
C THR A 40 9.68 -2.11 16.81
N SER A 41 10.37 -3.11 17.37
CA SER A 41 10.45 -3.30 18.83
C SER A 41 11.20 -2.16 19.50
N GLY A 42 12.23 -1.61 18.85
CA GLY A 42 12.93 -0.41 19.30
C GLY A 42 12.00 0.81 19.35
N MET A 43 11.23 1.04 18.29
CA MET A 43 10.25 2.13 18.21
C MET A 43 9.12 1.97 19.25
N GLN A 44 8.66 0.75 19.51
CA GLN A 44 7.71 0.47 20.59
C GLN A 44 8.27 0.82 21.97
N LYS A 45 9.54 0.49 22.26
CA LYS A 45 10.19 0.86 23.51
C LYS A 45 10.26 2.38 23.70
N VAL A 46 10.64 3.11 22.64
CA VAL A 46 10.62 4.58 22.64
C VAL A 46 9.19 5.10 22.85
N ALA A 47 8.20 4.52 22.21
CA ALA A 47 6.79 4.88 22.38
C ALA A 47 6.32 4.71 23.83
N TYR A 48 6.71 3.63 24.51
CA TYR A 48 6.39 3.44 25.93
C TYR A 48 7.04 4.50 26.82
N ILE A 49 8.28 4.89 26.52
CA ILE A 49 8.95 5.98 27.26
C ILE A 49 8.18 7.29 27.07
N VAL A 50 7.75 7.61 25.84
CA VAL A 50 6.94 8.79 25.54
C VAL A 50 5.61 8.76 26.29
N LEU A 51 4.92 7.63 26.31
CA LEU A 51 3.67 7.45 27.04
C LEU A 51 3.87 7.63 28.55
N LEU A 52 4.93 7.05 29.11
CA LEU A 52 5.25 7.18 30.53
C LEU A 52 5.53 8.63 30.93
N ILE A 53 6.39 9.32 30.16
CA ILE A 53 6.72 10.73 30.44
C ILE A 53 5.46 11.59 30.31
N GLY A 54 4.65 11.37 29.26
CA GLY A 54 3.40 12.10 29.05
C GLY A 54 2.40 11.88 30.19
N PHE A 55 2.29 10.65 30.69
CA PHE A 55 1.41 10.33 31.81
C PHE A 55 1.88 10.96 33.13
N LEU A 56 3.18 10.90 33.41
CA LEU A 56 3.77 11.56 34.58
C LEU A 56 3.56 13.09 34.55
N TRP A 57 3.73 13.68 33.36
CA TRP A 57 3.44 15.10 33.15
C TRP A 57 1.98 15.44 33.46
N GLN A 58 1.06 14.58 33.04
CA GLN A 58 -0.37 14.77 33.30
C GLN A 58 -0.72 14.66 34.77
N ILE A 59 -0.10 13.72 35.50
CA ILE A 59 -0.24 13.61 36.95
C ILE A 59 0.26 14.89 37.62
N TYR A 60 1.43 15.37 37.23
CA TYR A 60 2.01 16.60 37.75
C TYR A 60 1.06 17.80 37.50
N GLN A 61 0.56 17.98 36.29
CA GLN A 61 -0.40 19.04 35.99
C GLN A 61 -1.68 18.92 36.80
N SER A 62 -2.24 17.74 36.97
CA SER A 62 -3.43 17.53 37.78
C SER A 62 -3.20 17.91 39.25
N ALA A 63 -2.05 17.54 39.80
CA ALA A 63 -1.69 17.89 41.16
C ALA A 63 -1.56 19.42 41.37
N MET A 64 -0.97 20.12 40.39
CA MET A 64 -0.77 21.58 40.45
C MET A 64 -2.09 22.38 40.30
N HIS A 65 -3.13 21.81 39.67
CA HIS A 65 -4.43 22.47 39.43
C HIS A 65 -5.52 22.01 40.40
N GLY A 66 -5.17 21.55 41.59
CA GLY A 66 -6.16 21.24 42.64
C GLY A 66 -6.70 19.81 42.64
N GLY A 67 -6.02 18.88 41.95
CA GLY A 67 -6.29 17.44 42.09
C GLY A 67 -7.57 16.96 41.40
N ASP A 68 -7.79 17.31 40.12
CA ASP A 68 -8.91 16.78 39.31
C ASP A 68 -8.76 15.27 39.09
N VAL A 69 -9.25 14.48 40.04
CA VAL A 69 -9.19 13.01 40.04
C VAL A 69 -10.02 12.43 38.86
N ARG A 70 -11.11 13.09 38.47
CA ARG A 70 -11.98 12.61 37.37
C ARG A 70 -11.30 12.80 36.01
N GLY A 71 -10.68 13.96 35.81
CA GLY A 71 -9.89 14.23 34.60
C GLY A 71 -8.68 13.29 34.49
N LEU A 72 -8.00 13.03 35.62
CA LEU A 72 -6.87 12.09 35.68
C LEU A 72 -7.31 10.67 35.28
N GLY A 73 -8.45 10.18 35.82
CA GLY A 73 -8.99 8.86 35.47
C GLY A 73 -9.30 8.72 33.97
N THR A 74 -9.95 9.74 33.38
CA THR A 74 -10.24 9.75 31.93
C THR A 74 -8.96 9.72 31.10
N ASN A 75 -7.95 10.46 31.51
CA ASN A 75 -6.66 10.48 30.82
C ASN A 75 -5.90 9.16 30.98
N LEU A 76 -5.91 8.55 32.16
CA LEU A 76 -5.35 7.21 32.38
C LEU A 76 -5.89 6.19 31.37
N VAL A 77 -7.21 6.16 31.16
CA VAL A 77 -7.84 5.27 30.17
C VAL A 77 -7.29 5.51 28.77
N LYS A 78 -7.09 6.77 28.36
CA LYS A 78 -6.51 7.10 27.06
C LYS A 78 -5.08 6.57 26.92
N TYR A 79 -4.25 6.74 27.96
CA TYR A 79 -2.86 6.24 27.95
C TYR A 79 -2.82 4.72 27.89
N VAL A 80 -3.66 4.03 28.69
CA VAL A 80 -3.75 2.56 28.68
C VAL A 80 -4.23 2.05 27.32
N ALA A 81 -5.28 2.65 26.75
CA ALA A 81 -5.78 2.26 25.42
C ALA A 81 -4.70 2.45 24.34
N THR A 82 -3.97 3.59 24.39
CA THR A 82 -2.88 3.84 23.45
C THR A 82 -1.73 2.85 23.65
N ALA A 83 -1.39 2.52 24.87
CA ALA A 83 -0.34 1.52 25.17
C ALA A 83 -0.70 0.13 24.61
N ILE A 84 -1.99 -0.29 24.69
CA ILE A 84 -2.47 -1.54 24.12
C ILE A 84 -2.33 -1.53 22.60
N VAL A 85 -2.67 -0.42 21.93
CA VAL A 85 -2.49 -0.27 20.48
C VAL A 85 -1.03 -0.35 20.09
N VAL A 86 -0.14 0.33 20.82
CA VAL A 86 1.31 0.29 20.59
C VAL A 86 1.86 -1.12 20.80
N MET A 87 1.41 -1.83 21.82
CA MET A 87 1.82 -3.21 22.10
C MET A 87 1.46 -4.17 20.97
N ASN A 88 0.27 -4.02 20.39
CA ASN A 88 -0.24 -4.85 19.30
C ASN A 88 -0.08 -4.19 17.92
N TYR A 89 0.86 -3.25 17.79
CA TYR A 89 0.95 -2.38 16.63
C TYR A 89 1.06 -3.15 15.30
N HIS A 90 1.90 -4.17 15.23
CA HIS A 90 2.03 -5.03 14.06
C HIS A 90 0.67 -5.59 13.62
N THR A 91 -0.05 -6.21 14.55
CA THR A 91 -1.37 -6.81 14.28
C THR A 91 -2.38 -5.75 13.85
N VAL A 92 -2.43 -4.61 14.54
CA VAL A 92 -3.35 -3.52 14.20
C VAL A 92 -3.08 -2.99 12.78
N PHE A 93 -1.81 -2.71 12.46
CA PHE A 93 -1.43 -2.17 11.15
C PHE A 93 -1.74 -3.15 10.01
N THR A 94 -1.35 -4.42 10.16
CA THR A 94 -1.57 -5.46 9.15
C THR A 94 -3.05 -5.80 8.98
N THR A 95 -3.83 -5.82 10.08
CA THR A 95 -5.29 -6.06 10.02
C THR A 95 -6.00 -4.94 9.27
N ILE A 96 -5.64 -3.67 9.51
CA ILE A 96 -6.19 -2.54 8.76
C ILE A 96 -5.87 -2.69 7.27
N ASN A 97 -4.61 -2.95 6.93
CA ASN A 97 -4.20 -3.13 5.54
C ASN A 97 -4.98 -4.27 4.87
N GLN A 98 -5.07 -5.43 5.52
CA GLN A 98 -5.77 -6.60 5.01
C GLN A 98 -7.28 -6.35 4.81
N GLY A 99 -7.89 -5.57 5.69
CA GLY A 99 -9.28 -5.14 5.55
C GLY A 99 -9.52 -4.35 4.25
N PHE A 100 -8.64 -3.41 3.92
CA PHE A 100 -8.72 -2.63 2.68
C PHE A 100 -8.40 -3.47 1.43
N VAL A 101 -7.43 -4.36 1.49
CA VAL A 101 -7.12 -5.30 0.39
C VAL A 101 -8.32 -6.21 0.12
N ASN A 102 -8.94 -6.76 1.17
CA ASN A 102 -10.14 -7.59 1.05
C ASN A 102 -11.31 -6.81 0.45
N ALA A 103 -11.50 -5.54 0.85
CA ALA A 103 -12.52 -4.67 0.27
C ALA A 103 -12.26 -4.42 -1.24
N GLY A 104 -11.01 -4.15 -1.63
CA GLY A 104 -10.62 -4.01 -3.03
C GLY A 104 -10.87 -5.29 -3.84
N ASN A 105 -10.50 -6.44 -3.29
CA ASN A 105 -10.74 -7.75 -3.90
C ASN A 105 -12.24 -8.05 -4.03
N TRP A 106 -13.05 -7.69 -3.02
CA TRP A 106 -14.50 -7.84 -3.08
C TRP A 106 -15.11 -7.00 -4.21
N ILE A 107 -14.70 -5.73 -4.36
CA ILE A 107 -15.15 -4.86 -5.46
C ILE A 107 -14.80 -5.47 -6.81
N ASN A 108 -13.56 -5.94 -6.98
CA ASN A 108 -13.12 -6.62 -8.19
C ASN A 108 -13.97 -7.85 -8.51
N SER A 109 -14.24 -8.68 -7.50
CA SER A 109 -15.05 -9.89 -7.66
C SER A 109 -16.52 -9.57 -8.01
N ALA A 110 -17.11 -8.57 -7.31
CA ALA A 110 -18.50 -8.15 -7.52
C ALA A 110 -18.73 -7.53 -8.90
N SER A 111 -17.72 -6.86 -9.46
CA SER A 111 -17.78 -6.22 -10.78
C SER A 111 -17.43 -7.17 -11.94
N GLY A 112 -17.12 -8.42 -11.68
CA GLY A 112 -16.66 -9.37 -12.70
C GLY A 112 -15.27 -9.06 -13.28
N THR A 113 -14.57 -8.08 -12.71
CA THR A 113 -13.29 -7.55 -13.19
C THR A 113 -12.08 -8.29 -12.69
N THR A 114 -12.26 -9.38 -11.94
CA THR A 114 -11.17 -10.16 -11.31
C THR A 114 -10.04 -10.50 -12.30
N ASN A 115 -10.35 -10.52 -13.58
CA ASN A 115 -9.43 -10.86 -14.65
C ASN A 115 -9.19 -9.73 -15.67
N LEU A 116 -9.84 -8.55 -15.53
CA LEU A 116 -9.81 -7.53 -16.58
C LEU A 116 -8.40 -7.00 -16.84
N LEU A 117 -7.68 -6.61 -15.78
CA LEU A 117 -6.29 -6.17 -15.90
C LEU A 117 -5.36 -7.34 -16.28
N GLN A 118 -5.68 -8.55 -15.83
CA GLN A 118 -4.97 -9.77 -16.20
C GLN A 118 -5.25 -10.13 -17.65
N ASN A 119 -6.49 -10.07 -18.10
CA ASN A 119 -6.88 -10.29 -19.48
C ASN A 119 -6.27 -9.22 -20.38
N TRP A 120 -6.32 -7.96 -19.99
CA TRP A 120 -5.68 -6.87 -20.73
C TRP A 120 -4.15 -7.04 -20.81
N GLY A 121 -3.49 -7.43 -19.73
CA GLY A 121 -2.07 -7.77 -19.72
C GLY A 121 -1.76 -8.99 -20.62
N ASN A 122 -2.62 -10.03 -20.60
CA ASN A 122 -2.50 -11.21 -21.45
C ASN A 122 -2.79 -10.87 -22.91
N ASP A 123 -3.77 -10.00 -23.18
CA ASP A 123 -4.10 -9.54 -24.53
C ASP A 123 -2.97 -8.70 -25.11
N LEU A 124 -2.40 -7.77 -24.33
CA LEU A 124 -1.20 -7.04 -24.74
C LEU A 124 -0.04 -7.99 -25.04
N GLN A 125 0.19 -8.98 -24.18
CA GLN A 125 1.23 -9.97 -24.38
C GLN A 125 0.94 -10.87 -25.59
N THR A 126 -0.31 -11.28 -25.76
CA THR A 126 -0.73 -12.11 -26.89
C THR A 126 -0.61 -11.33 -28.19
N GLN A 127 -1.05 -10.07 -28.21
CA GLN A 127 -0.87 -9.18 -29.35
C GLN A 127 0.60 -8.95 -29.65
N PHE A 128 1.44 -8.72 -28.61
CA PHE A 128 2.88 -8.54 -28.82
C PHE A 128 3.58 -9.82 -29.30
N ASN A 129 3.21 -10.99 -28.77
CA ASN A 129 3.77 -12.27 -29.21
C ASN A 129 3.23 -12.72 -30.59
N GLN A 130 1.95 -12.44 -30.89
CA GLN A 130 1.34 -12.76 -32.20
C GLN A 130 1.73 -11.74 -33.29
N VAL A 131 1.94 -10.50 -32.86
CA VAL A 131 2.42 -9.41 -33.69
C VAL A 131 3.89 -9.58 -33.98
N GLY A 132 4.59 -10.62 -33.67
CA GLY A 132 6.00 -10.83 -33.96
C GLY A 132 6.61 -9.71 -34.82
N PHE A 133 7.88 -9.50 -34.79
CA PHE A 133 8.54 -8.41 -35.51
C PHE A 133 8.03 -8.20 -36.98
N GLN A 134 7.50 -9.22 -37.61
CA GLN A 134 6.92 -9.17 -38.97
C GLN A 134 5.61 -8.38 -39.01
N LYS A 135 4.68 -8.58 -38.09
CA LYS A 135 3.42 -7.82 -38.07
C LYS A 135 3.58 -6.36 -37.63
N LEU A 136 4.54 -6.06 -36.74
CA LEU A 136 4.95 -4.69 -36.50
C LEU A 136 5.47 -4.01 -37.76
N TRP A 137 6.19 -4.76 -38.60
CA TRP A 137 6.67 -4.28 -39.88
C TRP A 137 5.53 -4.09 -40.90
N ASP A 138 4.56 -4.99 -40.90
CA ASP A 138 3.35 -4.87 -41.73
C ASP A 138 2.48 -3.68 -41.31
N LEU A 139 2.34 -3.41 -39.99
CA LEU A 139 1.66 -2.22 -39.47
C LEU A 139 2.41 -0.93 -39.83
N ILE A 140 3.72 -0.92 -39.74
CA ILE A 140 4.57 0.22 -40.17
C ILE A 140 4.44 0.46 -41.67
N SER A 141 4.32 -0.60 -42.45
CA SER A 141 4.14 -0.51 -43.92
C SER A 141 2.71 -0.17 -44.36
N ALA A 142 1.71 -0.27 -43.48
CA ALA A 142 0.30 0.06 -43.72
C ALA A 142 0.01 1.60 -43.73
N GLY A 143 1.03 2.42 -43.65
CA GLY A 143 0.91 3.88 -43.66
C GLY A 143 0.91 4.54 -42.28
N VAL A 144 0.59 5.84 -42.24
CA VAL A 144 0.72 6.67 -41.03
C VAL A 144 -0.14 6.17 -39.89
N ALA A 145 -1.34 5.65 -40.15
CA ALA A 145 -2.24 5.12 -39.11
C ALA A 145 -1.65 3.85 -38.47
N GLY A 146 -1.19 2.90 -39.27
CA GLY A 146 -0.58 1.67 -38.79
C GLY A 146 0.75 1.91 -38.05
N PHE A 147 1.51 2.93 -38.44
CA PHE A 147 2.71 3.38 -37.74
C PHE A 147 2.39 3.93 -36.35
N LEU A 148 1.33 4.74 -36.21
CA LEU A 148 0.89 5.27 -34.91
C LEU A 148 0.39 4.14 -33.99
N ASP A 149 -0.38 3.18 -34.51
CA ASP A 149 -0.85 2.03 -33.75
C ASP A 149 0.33 1.17 -33.24
N ALA A 150 1.33 0.92 -34.08
CA ALA A 150 2.53 0.19 -33.70
C ALA A 150 3.31 0.89 -32.57
N ILE A 151 3.47 2.22 -32.66
CA ILE A 151 4.12 3.01 -31.60
C ILE A 151 3.32 2.94 -30.31
N LEU A 152 2.00 3.12 -30.34
CA LEU A 152 1.14 3.05 -29.16
C LEU A 152 1.23 1.70 -28.45
N ILE A 153 1.24 0.59 -29.21
CA ILE A 153 1.39 -0.76 -28.67
C ILE A 153 2.76 -0.92 -27.99
N ILE A 154 3.85 -0.49 -28.62
CA ILE A 154 5.20 -0.57 -28.06
C ILE A 154 5.32 0.28 -26.79
N VAL A 155 4.82 1.52 -26.84
CA VAL A 155 4.85 2.44 -25.69
C VAL A 155 4.02 1.88 -24.54
N ALA A 156 2.81 1.36 -24.79
CA ALA A 156 1.98 0.75 -23.76
C ALA A 156 2.66 -0.48 -23.13
N TYR A 157 3.29 -1.31 -23.94
CA TYR A 157 3.98 -2.51 -23.49
C TYR A 157 5.19 -2.21 -22.61
N ILE A 158 5.93 -1.13 -22.90
CA ILE A 158 7.09 -0.72 -22.10
C ILE A 158 6.67 0.08 -20.86
N LEU A 159 5.73 1.02 -21.01
CA LEU A 159 5.32 1.89 -19.91
C LEU A 159 4.54 1.16 -18.82
N TYR A 160 3.69 0.21 -19.18
CA TYR A 160 2.85 -0.49 -18.23
C TYR A 160 3.64 -1.16 -17.10
N PRO A 161 4.64 -2.03 -17.34
CA PRO A 161 5.43 -2.63 -16.28
C PRO A 161 6.24 -1.61 -15.48
N VAL A 162 6.78 -0.59 -16.15
CA VAL A 162 7.56 0.46 -15.48
C VAL A 162 6.68 1.24 -14.49
N VAL A 163 5.47 1.61 -14.90
CA VAL A 163 4.52 2.31 -14.04
C VAL A 163 4.15 1.45 -12.83
N ILE A 164 3.84 0.16 -13.02
CA ILE A 164 3.50 -0.75 -11.92
C ILE A 164 4.65 -0.89 -10.92
N VAL A 165 5.87 -1.06 -11.42
CA VAL A 165 7.05 -1.18 -10.53
C VAL A 165 7.27 0.10 -9.73
N ILE A 166 7.15 1.27 -10.37
CA ILE A 166 7.28 2.56 -9.69
C ILE A 166 6.18 2.74 -8.63
N PHE A 167 4.92 2.48 -8.98
CA PHE A 167 3.82 2.56 -8.02
C PHE A 167 3.98 1.60 -6.86
N GLY A 168 4.34 0.33 -7.14
CA GLY A 168 4.61 -0.68 -6.12
C GLY A 168 5.72 -0.25 -5.17
N PHE A 169 6.80 0.29 -5.71
CA PHE A 169 7.92 0.80 -4.92
C PHE A 169 7.48 1.93 -3.97
N PHE A 170 6.77 2.94 -4.48
CA PHE A 170 6.28 4.03 -3.64
C PHE A 170 5.26 3.57 -2.60
N TYR A 171 4.37 2.65 -2.95
CA TYR A 171 3.41 2.08 -2.01
C TYR A 171 4.11 1.39 -0.85
N ILE A 172 5.11 0.54 -1.14
CA ILE A 172 5.88 -0.20 -0.13
C ILE A 172 6.73 0.76 0.70
N LEU A 173 7.43 1.70 0.05
CA LEU A 173 8.26 2.69 0.74
C LEU A 173 7.44 3.50 1.73
N TYR A 174 6.31 4.05 1.29
CA TYR A 174 5.45 4.87 2.14
C TYR A 174 4.82 4.05 3.27
N GLY A 175 4.32 2.84 2.97
CA GLY A 175 3.81 1.92 3.97
C GLY A 175 4.86 1.52 5.01
N SER A 176 6.10 1.29 4.60
CA SER A 176 7.22 0.99 5.49
C SER A 176 7.55 2.16 6.41
N ILE A 177 7.54 3.39 5.90
CA ILE A 177 7.73 4.60 6.72
C ILE A 177 6.62 4.73 7.75
N LEU A 178 5.36 4.58 7.34
CA LEU A 178 4.21 4.61 8.25
C LEU A 178 4.34 3.50 9.32
N TYR A 179 4.78 2.31 8.91
CA TYR A 179 4.95 1.19 9.83
C TYR A 179 6.05 1.44 10.86
N ILE A 180 7.22 1.93 10.45
CA ILE A 180 8.35 2.16 11.35
C ILE A 180 8.04 3.23 12.40
N PHE A 181 7.50 4.38 11.97
CA PHE A 181 7.27 5.52 12.85
C PHE A 181 5.94 5.46 13.62
N GLY A 182 5.04 4.57 13.22
CA GLY A 182 3.70 4.47 13.78
C GLY A 182 3.64 4.34 15.31
N PRO A 183 4.40 3.45 15.95
CA PRO A 183 4.35 3.29 17.39
C PRO A 183 4.62 4.61 18.15
N ILE A 184 5.63 5.39 17.72
CA ILE A 184 5.97 6.66 18.34
C ILE A 184 4.87 7.70 18.12
N VAL A 185 4.39 7.82 16.86
CA VAL A 185 3.37 8.82 16.53
C VAL A 185 2.05 8.53 17.24
N ILE A 186 1.66 7.25 17.35
CA ILE A 186 0.47 6.84 18.11
C ILE A 186 0.64 7.14 19.59
N ALA A 187 1.82 6.97 20.16
CA ALA A 187 2.11 7.30 21.56
C ALA A 187 1.91 8.79 21.88
N LEU A 188 1.94 9.67 20.88
CA LEU A 188 1.64 11.10 21.03
C LEU A 188 0.14 11.40 21.12
N MET A 189 -0.75 10.42 20.87
CA MET A 189 -2.20 10.61 20.83
C MET A 189 -2.81 11.14 22.14
N PRO A 190 -2.44 10.65 23.33
CA PRO A 190 -3.00 11.14 24.58
C PRO A 190 -2.45 12.51 24.99
N LEU A 191 -1.36 12.98 24.40
CA LEU A 191 -0.74 14.27 24.69
C LEU A 191 -1.49 15.39 23.97
N GLY A 192 -2.08 16.32 24.70
CA GLY A 192 -2.91 17.40 24.14
C GLY A 192 -2.21 18.23 23.06
N ALA A 193 -0.94 18.56 23.26
CA ALA A 193 -0.14 19.38 22.34
C ALA A 193 0.16 18.66 21.00
N THR A 194 0.32 17.35 20.99
CA THR A 194 0.77 16.56 19.83
C THR A 194 -0.32 15.66 19.24
N ASN A 195 -1.52 15.64 19.80
CA ASN A 195 -2.66 14.85 19.33
C ASN A 195 -2.95 15.04 17.85
N ARG A 196 -2.75 16.26 17.32
CA ARG A 196 -2.93 16.57 15.89
C ARG A 196 -2.02 15.73 14.99
N LEU A 197 -0.76 15.50 15.41
CA LEU A 197 0.18 14.67 14.66
C LEU A 197 -0.30 13.21 14.60
N ALA A 198 -0.77 12.67 15.74
CA ALA A 198 -1.29 11.31 15.79
C ALA A 198 -2.56 11.15 14.94
N LYS A 199 -3.47 12.11 14.96
CA LYS A 199 -4.66 12.10 14.09
C LYS A 199 -4.28 12.12 12.61
N SER A 200 -3.40 13.04 12.22
CA SER A 200 -2.93 13.11 10.84
C SER A 200 -2.23 11.84 10.40
N TYR A 201 -1.48 11.19 11.30
CA TYR A 201 -0.89 9.88 11.02
C TYR A 201 -1.95 8.82 10.73
N VAL A 202 -2.99 8.71 11.57
CA VAL A 202 -4.08 7.76 11.36
C VAL A 202 -4.78 8.03 10.03
N GLU A 203 -5.08 9.29 9.71
CA GLU A 203 -5.65 9.69 8.41
C GLU A 203 -4.76 9.23 7.25
N ASN A 204 -3.46 9.45 7.33
CA ASN A 204 -2.50 9.02 6.30
C ASN A 204 -2.44 7.50 6.16
N VAL A 205 -2.53 6.73 7.25
CA VAL A 205 -2.63 5.26 7.21
C VAL A 205 -3.88 4.83 6.44
N PHE A 206 -5.04 5.48 6.69
CA PHE A 206 -6.27 5.17 5.97
C PHE A 206 -6.20 5.57 4.49
N ILE A 207 -5.69 6.76 4.17
CA ILE A 207 -5.49 7.23 2.79
C ILE A 207 -4.59 6.28 2.02
N TRP A 208 -3.46 5.88 2.61
CA TRP A 208 -2.55 4.94 2.00
C TRP A 208 -3.20 3.57 1.77
N ASN A 209 -3.98 3.08 2.74
CA ASN A 209 -4.71 1.81 2.62
C ASN A 209 -5.90 1.88 1.64
N ALA A 210 -6.38 3.07 1.26
CA ALA A 210 -7.48 3.20 0.29
C ALA A 210 -7.07 2.82 -1.16
N TRP A 211 -5.77 2.75 -1.47
CA TRP A 211 -5.28 2.41 -2.81
C TRP A 211 -5.84 1.10 -3.38
N PRO A 212 -5.86 -0.04 -2.67
CA PRO A 212 -6.47 -1.27 -3.16
C PRO A 212 -7.95 -1.12 -3.54
N VAL A 213 -8.70 -0.34 -2.74
CA VAL A 213 -10.12 -0.06 -3.03
C VAL A 213 -10.29 0.79 -4.28
N LEU A 214 -9.43 1.81 -4.46
CA LEU A 214 -9.42 2.63 -5.67
C LEU A 214 -9.11 1.80 -6.92
N TYR A 215 -8.13 0.90 -6.85
CA TYR A 215 -7.82 -0.03 -7.94
C TYR A 215 -9.01 -0.92 -8.28
N GLY A 216 -9.69 -1.48 -7.26
CA GLY A 216 -10.92 -2.24 -7.46
C GLY A 216 -12.01 -1.41 -8.13
N GLY A 217 -12.20 -0.17 -7.69
CA GLY A 217 -13.16 0.77 -8.28
C GLY A 217 -12.84 1.11 -9.75
N PHE A 218 -11.58 1.35 -10.09
CA PHE A 218 -11.16 1.58 -11.47
C PHE A 218 -11.42 0.35 -12.36
N GLY A 219 -11.11 -0.85 -11.86
CA GLY A 219 -11.43 -2.09 -12.57
C GLY A 219 -12.93 -2.18 -12.87
N ALA A 220 -13.78 -1.91 -11.87
CA ALA A 220 -15.23 -1.93 -12.02
C ALA A 220 -15.73 -0.92 -13.07
N LEU A 221 -15.19 0.31 -13.07
CA LEU A 221 -15.53 1.34 -14.05
C LEU A 221 -15.12 0.93 -15.48
N LEU A 222 -13.91 0.40 -15.66
CA LEU A 222 -13.46 -0.08 -16.96
C LEU A 222 -14.35 -1.20 -17.51
N SER A 223 -14.78 -2.13 -16.64
CA SER A 223 -15.70 -3.20 -17.04
C SER A 223 -17.06 -2.66 -17.50
N ALA A 224 -17.59 -1.66 -16.79
CA ALA A 224 -18.86 -1.03 -17.13
C ALA A 224 -18.83 -0.26 -18.48
N VAL A 225 -17.68 0.25 -18.88
CA VAL A 225 -17.50 0.96 -20.16
C VAL A 225 -17.33 -0.02 -21.34
N GLN A 226 -16.86 -1.24 -21.08
CA GLN A 226 -16.69 -2.26 -22.12
C GLN A 226 -17.96 -3.05 -22.43
N MET A 227 -19.02 -2.92 -21.62
CA MET A 227 -20.35 -3.47 -21.90
C MET A 227 -21.16 -2.54 -22.78
#